data_6071f525e8c0acd731c727ddd648a997
#
_entry.id   6071f525e8c0acd731c727ddd648a997
#
_cell.length_a   1.000
_cell.length_b   1.000
_cell.length_c   1.000
_cell.angle_alpha   90.00
_cell.angle_beta   90.00
_cell.angle_gamma   90.00
#
_symmetry.space_group_name_H-M   'P 1'
#
loop_
_entity.id
_entity.type
_entity.pdbx_description
1 polymer ?
#
loop_
_entity_poly.entity_id
_entity_poly.type
_entity_poly.pdbx_seq_one_letter_code
_entity_poly.pdbx_strand_id
1 'polypeptide(L)'
;MTDLFKTTADQLRFALSQEWHDLYGHKSEWTAEAERAEDEASEALHKANLEDEGDKLSDEEVDELYSLAEALDKDARAKRERVDRLEEAMEAIEKLETFYSEDWKNI
;
A
#
# COMPACT_ATOMS: atom_id res chain seq x y z
N MET A 1 6.97 -37.68 17.16
CA MET A 1 7.09 -36.91 15.94
C MET A 1 5.88 -36.05 15.68
N THR A 2 4.66 -36.56 15.82
CA THR A 2 3.42 -35.82 15.60
C THR A 2 3.31 -34.59 16.52
N ASP A 3 3.69 -34.72 17.77
CA ASP A 3 3.63 -33.65 18.76
C ASP A 3 4.63 -32.52 18.46
N LEU A 4 5.84 -32.92 18.00
CA LEU A 4 6.85 -31.93 17.61
C LEU A 4 6.42 -31.12 16.41
N PHE A 5 5.82 -31.76 15.40
CA PHE A 5 5.31 -31.09 14.22
C PHE A 5 4.17 -30.12 14.58
N LYS A 6 3.24 -30.56 15.43
CA LYS A 6 2.15 -29.74 15.93
C LYS A 6 2.67 -28.49 16.66
N THR A 7 3.66 -28.66 17.54
CA THR A 7 4.26 -27.55 18.28
C THR A 7 4.92 -26.55 17.33
N THR A 8 5.63 -27.04 16.32
CA THR A 8 6.27 -26.19 15.31
C THR A 8 5.22 -25.44 14.50
N ALA A 9 4.15 -26.13 14.08
CA ALA A 9 3.05 -25.49 13.34
C ALA A 9 2.37 -24.42 14.17
N ASP A 10 2.14 -24.66 15.47
CA ASP A 10 1.53 -23.69 16.37
C ASP A 10 2.43 -22.46 16.55
N GLN A 11 3.74 -22.65 16.67
CA GLN A 11 4.71 -21.57 16.77
C GLN A 11 4.74 -20.73 15.49
N LEU A 12 4.69 -21.37 14.33
CA LEU A 12 4.65 -20.68 13.04
C LEU A 12 3.36 -19.88 12.88
N ARG A 13 2.21 -20.44 13.26
CA ARG A 13 0.95 -19.73 13.22
C ARG A 13 0.98 -18.50 14.13
N PHE A 14 1.55 -18.61 15.32
CA PHE A 14 1.68 -17.49 16.24
C PHE A 14 2.54 -16.39 15.61
N ALA A 15 3.70 -16.75 15.06
CA ALA A 15 4.59 -15.79 14.40
C ALA A 15 3.92 -15.11 13.21
N LEU A 16 3.18 -15.87 12.40
CA LEU A 16 2.44 -15.32 11.25
C LEU A 16 1.33 -14.37 11.70
N SER A 17 0.61 -14.71 12.78
CA SER A 17 -0.43 -13.87 13.34
C SER A 17 0.15 -12.55 13.85
N GLN A 18 1.30 -12.57 14.52
CA GLN A 18 1.99 -11.36 14.97
C GLN A 18 2.39 -10.48 13.79
N GLU A 19 2.95 -11.07 12.75
CA GLU A 19 3.34 -10.35 11.54
C GLU A 19 2.14 -9.72 10.85
N TRP A 20 1.04 -10.47 10.74
CA TRP A 20 -0.21 -9.96 10.15
C TRP A 20 -0.74 -8.75 10.92
N HIS A 21 -0.74 -8.81 12.27
CA HIS A 21 -1.20 -7.69 13.09
C HIS A 21 -0.30 -6.47 12.95
N ASP A 22 1.02 -6.66 12.83
CA ASP A 22 1.95 -5.58 12.61
C ASP A 22 1.67 -4.90 11.25
N LEU A 23 1.47 -5.69 10.21
CA LEU A 23 1.14 -5.17 8.87
C LEU A 23 -0.22 -4.48 8.87
N TYR A 24 -1.20 -5.04 9.56
CA TYR A 24 -2.53 -4.42 9.67
C TYR A 24 -2.47 -3.05 10.34
N GLY A 25 -1.62 -2.90 11.36
CA GLY A 25 -1.40 -1.62 12.02
C GLY A 25 -0.86 -0.56 11.07
N HIS A 26 0.01 -0.94 10.13
CA HIS A 26 0.56 -0.02 9.13
C HIS A 26 -0.40 0.24 7.97
N LYS A 27 -1.28 -0.71 7.66
CA LYS A 27 -2.20 -0.61 6.51
C LYS A 27 -3.04 0.66 6.54
N SER A 28 -3.65 0.96 7.68
CA SER A 28 -4.52 2.13 7.84
C SER A 28 -3.73 3.43 7.61
N GLU A 29 -2.55 3.53 8.20
CA GLU A 29 -1.68 4.70 8.07
C GLU A 29 -1.20 4.90 6.63
N TRP A 30 -0.70 3.83 6.00
CA TRP A 30 -0.18 3.89 4.64
C TRP A 30 -1.29 4.17 3.61
N THR A 31 -2.49 3.62 3.84
CA THR A 31 -3.66 3.90 2.99
C THR A 31 -4.03 5.38 3.08
N ALA A 32 -4.06 5.94 4.29
CA ALA A 32 -4.36 7.36 4.48
C ALA A 32 -3.30 8.25 3.81
N GLU A 33 -2.02 7.89 3.91
CA GLU A 33 -0.94 8.61 3.23
C GLU A 33 -1.09 8.56 1.70
N ALA A 34 -1.44 7.39 1.15
CA ALA A 34 -1.63 7.23 -0.28
C ALA A 34 -2.83 8.05 -0.79
N GLU A 35 -3.95 8.02 -0.06
CA GLU A 35 -5.14 8.81 -0.41
C GLU A 35 -4.84 10.31 -0.37
N ARG A 36 -4.12 10.77 0.64
CA ARG A 36 -3.72 12.17 0.75
C ARG A 36 -2.82 12.59 -0.41
N ALA A 37 -1.86 11.74 -0.77
CA ALA A 37 -0.98 12.00 -1.89
C ALA A 37 -1.75 12.03 -3.22
N GLU A 38 -2.72 11.15 -3.40
CA GLU A 38 -3.59 11.13 -4.58
C GLU A 38 -4.42 12.42 -4.69
N ASP A 39 -4.96 12.89 -3.56
CA ASP A 39 -5.72 14.14 -3.51
C ASP A 39 -4.85 15.34 -3.85
N GLU A 40 -3.64 15.41 -3.30
CA GLU A 40 -2.69 16.48 -3.61
C GLU A 40 -2.31 16.50 -5.10
N ALA A 41 -2.10 15.31 -5.68
CA ALA A 41 -1.79 15.19 -7.10
C ALA A 41 -2.95 15.65 -7.98
N SER A 42 -4.19 15.27 -7.62
CA SER A 42 -5.40 15.72 -8.34
C SER A 42 -5.59 17.22 -8.27
N GLU A 43 -5.39 17.81 -7.10
CA GLU A 43 -5.51 19.25 -6.90
C GLU A 43 -4.46 20.01 -7.72
N ALA A 44 -3.22 19.51 -7.72
CA ALA A 44 -2.14 20.13 -8.49
C ALA A 44 -2.42 20.10 -9.99
N LEU A 45 -2.93 18.97 -10.49
CA LEU A 45 -3.29 18.84 -11.91
C LEU A 45 -4.45 19.77 -12.27
N HIS A 46 -5.47 19.83 -11.41
CA HIS A 46 -6.62 20.72 -11.61
C HIS A 46 -6.18 22.17 -11.66
N LYS A 47 -5.31 22.58 -10.75
CA LYS A 47 -4.75 23.93 -10.71
C LYS A 47 -3.97 24.24 -12.00
N ALA A 48 -3.12 23.30 -12.45
CA ALA A 48 -2.37 23.47 -13.70
C ALA A 48 -3.29 23.66 -14.89
N ASN A 49 -4.36 22.88 -14.98
CA ASN A 49 -5.36 23.00 -16.05
C ASN A 49 -6.08 24.35 -16.02
N LEU A 50 -6.47 24.82 -14.83
CA LEU A 50 -7.15 26.11 -14.67
C LEU A 50 -6.25 27.28 -15.07
N GLU A 51 -5.00 27.25 -14.66
CA GLU A 51 -4.03 28.32 -15.00
C GLU A 51 -3.68 28.32 -16.49
N ASP A 52 -3.61 27.13 -17.11
CA ASP A 52 -3.40 26.99 -18.54
C ASP A 52 -4.56 27.59 -19.34
N GLU A 53 -5.81 27.29 -18.95
CA GLU A 53 -7.01 27.83 -19.57
C GLU A 53 -7.14 29.34 -19.32
N GLY A 54 -6.71 29.83 -18.17
CA GLY A 54 -6.82 31.23 -17.77
C GLY A 54 -5.91 32.18 -18.53
N ASP A 55 -4.88 31.68 -19.20
CA ASP A 55 -3.93 32.43 -20.02
C ASP A 55 -3.25 33.60 -19.29
N LYS A 56 -3.15 33.53 -17.97
CA LYS A 56 -2.54 34.56 -17.13
C LYS A 56 -1.07 34.33 -16.85
N LEU A 57 -0.63 33.06 -16.93
CA LEU A 57 0.74 32.66 -16.68
C LEU A 57 1.49 32.44 -17.99
N SER A 58 2.81 32.57 -17.94
CA SER A 58 3.67 32.25 -19.07
C SER A 58 3.67 30.73 -19.30
N ASP A 59 4.07 30.30 -20.50
CA ASP A 59 4.17 28.87 -20.83
C ASP A 59 5.15 28.16 -19.88
N GLU A 60 6.22 28.81 -19.45
CA GLU A 60 7.18 28.25 -18.48
C GLU A 60 6.52 28.00 -17.11
N GLU A 61 5.71 28.97 -16.66
CA GLU A 61 5.02 28.85 -15.37
C GLU A 61 3.98 27.73 -15.40
N VAL A 62 3.26 27.61 -16.52
CA VAL A 62 2.29 26.52 -16.71
C VAL A 62 3.01 25.17 -16.74
N ASP A 63 4.15 25.08 -17.44
CA ASP A 63 4.94 23.86 -17.50
C ASP A 63 5.47 23.45 -16.13
N GLU A 64 5.83 24.40 -15.27
CA GLU A 64 6.24 24.14 -13.89
C GLU A 64 5.10 23.54 -13.08
N LEU A 65 3.86 24.03 -13.26
CA LEU A 65 2.70 23.48 -12.58
C LEU A 65 2.40 22.05 -13.02
N TYR A 66 2.50 21.75 -14.31
CA TYR A 66 2.32 20.40 -14.81
C TYR A 66 3.44 19.47 -14.33
N SER A 67 4.67 19.96 -14.27
CA SER A 67 5.80 19.18 -13.75
C SER A 67 5.60 18.83 -12.27
N LEU A 68 5.09 19.77 -11.47
CA LEU A 68 4.76 19.53 -10.07
C LEU A 68 3.65 18.49 -9.94
N ALA A 69 2.59 18.63 -10.74
CA ALA A 69 1.47 17.68 -10.73
C ALA A 69 1.95 16.26 -11.09
N GLU A 70 2.83 16.15 -12.09
CA GLU A 70 3.40 14.86 -12.50
C GLU A 70 4.25 14.24 -11.38
N ALA A 71 5.08 15.04 -10.70
CA ALA A 71 5.90 14.58 -9.60
C ALA A 71 5.03 14.08 -8.43
N LEU A 72 3.96 14.81 -8.10
CA LEU A 72 3.02 14.43 -7.05
C LEU A 72 2.25 13.15 -7.41
N ASP A 73 1.84 13.01 -8.67
CA ASP A 73 1.19 11.79 -9.15
C ASP A 73 2.11 10.57 -9.05
N LYS A 74 3.36 10.74 -9.40
CA LYS A 74 4.37 9.69 -9.31
C LYS A 74 4.58 9.24 -7.86
N ASP A 75 4.65 10.19 -6.93
CA ASP A 75 4.75 9.91 -5.49
C ASP A 75 3.50 9.20 -4.99
N ALA A 76 2.31 9.63 -5.42
CA ALA A 76 1.04 9.02 -5.04
C ALA A 76 0.95 7.57 -5.52
N ARG A 77 1.40 7.29 -6.75
CA ARG A 77 1.45 5.94 -7.29
C ARG A 77 2.39 5.03 -6.51
N ALA A 78 3.55 5.56 -6.13
CA ALA A 78 4.52 4.80 -5.33
C ALA A 78 3.94 4.45 -3.95
N LYS A 79 3.22 5.36 -3.32
CA LYS A 79 2.56 5.13 -2.04
C LYS A 79 1.43 4.11 -2.16
N ARG A 80 0.64 4.17 -3.23
CA ARG A 80 -0.44 3.20 -3.50
C ARG A 80 0.14 1.81 -3.76
N GLU A 81 1.20 1.71 -4.51
CA GLU A 81 1.90 0.45 -4.77
C GLU A 81 2.40 -0.19 -3.47
N ARG A 82 2.89 0.64 -2.55
CA ARG A 82 3.33 0.19 -1.23
C ARG A 82 2.17 -0.44 -0.44
N VAL A 83 0.98 0.17 -0.50
CA VAL A 83 -0.24 -0.38 0.12
C VAL A 83 -0.61 -1.72 -0.52
N ASP A 84 -0.57 -1.80 -1.84
CA ASP A 84 -0.89 -3.03 -2.58
C ASP A 84 0.05 -4.17 -2.19
N ARG A 85 1.35 -3.90 -2.06
CA ARG A 85 2.33 -4.90 -1.62
C ARG A 85 2.08 -5.37 -0.19
N LEU A 86 1.66 -4.45 0.68
CA LEU A 86 1.31 -4.79 2.05
C LEU A 86 0.08 -5.70 2.10
N GLU A 87 -0.94 -5.41 1.30
CA GLU A 87 -2.13 -6.24 1.19
C GLU A 87 -1.80 -7.64 0.65
N GLU A 88 -0.92 -7.73 -0.34
CA GLU A 88 -0.43 -9.00 -0.87
C GLU A 88 0.30 -9.82 0.19
N ALA A 89 1.14 -9.15 1.00
CA ALA A 89 1.85 -9.82 2.09
C ALA A 89 0.89 -10.35 3.15
N MET A 90 -0.13 -9.56 3.51
CA MET A 90 -1.16 -9.99 4.46
C MET A 90 -1.94 -11.19 3.93
N GLU A 91 -2.29 -11.18 2.66
CA GLU A 91 -3.00 -12.28 2.01
C GLU A 91 -2.14 -13.55 2.00
N ALA A 92 -0.85 -13.43 1.73
CA ALA A 92 0.08 -14.56 1.78
C ALA A 92 0.17 -15.16 3.18
N ILE A 93 0.19 -14.32 4.22
CA ILE A 93 0.19 -14.76 5.61
C ILE A 93 -1.10 -15.52 5.94
N GLU A 94 -2.25 -15.01 5.51
CA GLU A 94 -3.54 -15.66 5.72
C GLU A 94 -3.59 -17.06 5.10
N LYS A 95 -3.03 -17.22 3.91
CA LYS A 95 -2.93 -18.52 3.25
C LYS A 95 -2.05 -19.49 4.02
N LEU A 96 -0.92 -19.01 4.53
CA LEU A 96 -0.02 -19.83 5.35
C LEU A 96 -0.65 -20.21 6.69
N GLU A 97 -1.36 -19.30 7.32
CA GLU A 97 -2.08 -19.59 8.57
C GLU A 97 -3.12 -20.68 8.35
N THR A 98 -3.87 -20.61 7.26
CA THR A 98 -4.85 -21.63 6.90
C THR A 98 -4.18 -22.98 6.68
N PHE A 99 -3.05 -23.00 5.98
CA PHE A 99 -2.27 -24.22 5.77
C PHE A 99 -1.87 -24.86 7.11
N TYR A 100 -1.28 -24.07 8.02
CA TYR A 100 -0.83 -24.58 9.31
C TYR A 100 -1.97 -24.89 10.27
N SER A 101 -3.18 -24.37 10.03
CA SER A 101 -4.35 -24.67 10.84
C SER A 101 -5.04 -25.97 10.46
N GLU A 102 -5.15 -26.25 9.15
CA GLU A 102 -5.99 -27.32 8.62
C GLU A 102 -5.24 -28.34 7.79
N ASP A 103 -4.42 -27.89 6.85
CA ASP A 103 -3.84 -28.78 5.84
C ASP A 103 -2.76 -29.72 6.39
N TRP A 104 -2.01 -29.29 7.39
CA TRP A 104 -0.97 -30.14 7.99
C TRP A 104 -1.51 -31.42 8.63
N LYS A 105 -2.78 -31.40 9.04
CA LYS A 105 -3.42 -32.57 9.66
C LYS A 105 -3.62 -33.73 8.68
N ASN A 106 -3.57 -33.43 7.40
CA ASN A 106 -3.77 -34.41 6.34
C ASN A 106 -2.46 -34.97 5.78
N ILE A 107 -1.33 -34.53 6.33
CA ILE A 107 0.01 -35.03 5.98
C ILE A 107 0.36 -36.17 6.93
#